data_514d31c4cbe9f28ef6aefd669dbb3f47
#
_entry.id   514d31c4cbe9f28ef6aefd669dbb3f47
#
_cell.length_a   1.000
_cell.length_b   1.000
_cell.length_c   1.000
_cell.angle_alpha   90.00
_cell.angle_beta   90.00
_cell.angle_gamma   90.00
#
_symmetry.space_group_name_H-M   'P 1'
#
loop_
_entity.id
_entity.type
_entity.pdbx_description
1 polymer ?
#
loop_
_entity_poly.entity_id
_entity_poly.type
_entity_poly.pdbx_seq_one_letter_code
_entity_poly.pdbx_strand_id
1 'polypeptide(L)'
;MSKVKKMVLNEKKETILVWLDFGPYSYINLGIIKELKELKEFDFIGIVTTHQDLSFFQKQKFISFKKLFYYPDCYIGKTDFNINKIKMIEESLDLDLWKDIFSERSFYKFWIDFHQFTREEILVIIEKSLTFFIDIINEYQPKKLLMQQPGENVSNLLLYRIAKKMNIETFLPINLHLKNRIYISNNLTSKEISDEFNKLKEESKNELKKYDEKYLEKNEHTETLKIVSNFDSSIPTFSKKINYYLKRMSLEREPTYNNLGKTKLKLLKNRIKNYFTIKKRTKFLDVNAIKIIKSEKFFYFPLQSEPEATILALSPFFSNQISLIETIAKAIPIDSVLYVKEH
;
A
#
# COMPACT_ATOMS: atom_id res chain seq x y z
N MET A 1 17.86 -29.05 -51.87
CA MET A 1 17.38 -28.85 -50.50
C MET A 1 17.85 -27.49 -49.96
N SER A 2 17.02 -26.48 -50.04
CA SER A 2 17.36 -25.11 -49.63
C SER A 2 17.30 -24.99 -48.14
N LYS A 3 18.39 -24.55 -47.51
CA LYS A 3 18.46 -24.12 -46.11
C LYS A 3 17.64 -22.84 -45.96
N VAL A 4 16.41 -22.95 -45.49
CA VAL A 4 15.64 -21.79 -44.99
C VAL A 4 16.32 -21.38 -43.70
N LYS A 5 17.13 -20.31 -43.75
CA LYS A 5 17.59 -19.58 -42.59
C LYS A 5 16.34 -19.06 -41.85
N LYS A 6 16.00 -19.66 -40.71
CA LYS A 6 15.10 -19.01 -39.74
C LYS A 6 15.74 -17.65 -39.37
N MET A 7 15.22 -16.61 -39.93
CA MET A 7 15.39 -15.25 -39.40
C MET A 7 14.75 -15.27 -38.01
N VAL A 8 15.55 -15.45 -36.97
CA VAL A 8 15.15 -15.12 -35.59
C VAL A 8 15.03 -13.62 -35.58
N LEU A 9 13.82 -13.12 -35.76
CA LEU A 9 13.47 -11.78 -35.38
C LEU A 9 13.79 -11.69 -33.88
N ASN A 10 14.80 -10.92 -33.54
CA ASN A 10 15.11 -10.57 -32.16
C ASN A 10 13.95 -9.67 -31.67
N GLU A 11 12.84 -10.28 -31.27
CA GLU A 11 11.77 -9.56 -30.60
C GLU A 11 12.39 -8.97 -29.33
N LYS A 12 12.41 -7.65 -29.26
CA LYS A 12 12.91 -6.92 -28.10
C LYS A 12 12.11 -7.39 -26.89
N LYS A 13 12.79 -7.95 -25.88
CA LYS A 13 12.15 -8.41 -24.66
C LYS A 13 11.30 -7.29 -24.06
N GLU A 14 10.09 -7.63 -23.69
CA GLU A 14 9.18 -6.69 -23.03
C GLU A 14 9.69 -6.38 -21.62
N THR A 15 9.71 -5.11 -21.24
CA THR A 15 10.17 -4.68 -19.91
C THR A 15 8.99 -4.54 -18.95
N ILE A 16 9.13 -5.14 -17.75
CA ILE A 16 8.19 -5.00 -16.65
C ILE A 16 8.89 -4.26 -15.51
N LEU A 17 8.30 -3.14 -15.09
CA LEU A 17 8.70 -2.41 -13.88
C LEU A 17 8.00 -3.04 -12.67
N VAL A 18 8.76 -3.35 -11.62
CA VAL A 18 8.25 -4.04 -10.43
C VAL A 18 8.55 -3.21 -9.20
N TRP A 19 7.51 -2.80 -8.48
CA TRP A 19 7.65 -2.17 -7.18
C TRP A 19 7.78 -3.22 -6.09
N LEU A 20 8.89 -3.19 -5.38
CA LEU A 20 9.28 -4.16 -4.35
C LEU A 20 9.38 -3.44 -3.00
N ASP A 21 8.24 -2.94 -2.54
CA ASP A 21 8.13 -2.27 -1.26
C ASP A 21 8.23 -3.26 -0.09
N PHE A 22 8.54 -2.72 1.09
CA PHE A 22 8.63 -3.51 2.31
C PHE A 22 7.32 -4.27 2.60
N GLY A 23 7.46 -5.58 2.89
CA GLY A 23 6.35 -6.40 3.34
C GLY A 23 5.97 -7.56 2.41
N PRO A 24 4.86 -8.25 2.67
CA PRO A 24 4.49 -9.48 1.98
C PRO A 24 4.23 -9.31 0.48
N TYR A 25 3.79 -8.14 0.05
CA TYR A 25 3.51 -7.88 -1.36
C TYR A 25 4.75 -7.93 -2.26
N SER A 26 5.93 -7.57 -1.74
CA SER A 26 7.20 -7.73 -2.48
C SER A 26 7.45 -9.18 -2.85
N TYR A 27 7.17 -10.11 -1.94
CA TYR A 27 7.33 -11.54 -2.17
C TYR A 27 6.23 -12.11 -3.08
N ILE A 28 5.00 -11.58 -2.99
CA ILE A 28 3.92 -11.92 -3.92
C ILE A 28 4.31 -11.47 -5.33
N ASN A 29 4.79 -10.23 -5.49
CA ASN A 29 5.27 -9.72 -6.77
C ASN A 29 6.44 -10.55 -7.32
N LEU A 30 7.38 -10.97 -6.46
CA LEU A 30 8.46 -11.88 -6.86
C LEU A 30 7.92 -13.23 -7.36
N GLY A 31 6.92 -13.80 -6.69
CA GLY A 31 6.24 -15.01 -7.11
C GLY A 31 5.56 -14.85 -8.47
N ILE A 32 4.83 -13.75 -8.68
CA ILE A 32 4.17 -13.46 -9.95
C ILE A 32 5.17 -13.36 -11.10
N ILE A 33 6.26 -12.59 -10.95
CA ILE A 33 7.26 -12.44 -12.02
C ILE A 33 8.05 -13.73 -12.26
N LYS A 34 8.20 -14.59 -11.26
CA LYS A 34 8.79 -15.92 -11.44
C LYS A 34 7.94 -16.77 -12.36
N GLU A 35 6.63 -16.83 -12.12
CA GLU A 35 5.71 -17.60 -12.99
C GLU A 35 5.59 -16.98 -14.40
N LEU A 36 5.58 -15.65 -14.51
CA LEU A 36 5.56 -14.96 -15.80
C LEU A 36 6.79 -15.29 -16.65
N LYS A 37 7.96 -15.44 -16.04
CA LYS A 37 9.20 -15.82 -16.72
C LYS A 37 9.12 -17.21 -17.38
N GLU A 38 8.36 -18.13 -16.79
CA GLU A 38 8.16 -19.47 -17.37
C GLU A 38 7.27 -19.43 -18.64
N LEU A 39 6.45 -18.39 -18.79
CA LEU A 39 5.54 -18.22 -19.93
C LEU A 39 6.20 -17.51 -21.11
N LYS A 40 7.00 -16.46 -20.83
CA LYS A 40 7.66 -15.62 -21.84
C LYS A 40 8.90 -14.95 -21.24
N GLU A 41 9.88 -14.63 -22.07
CA GLU A 41 11.03 -13.85 -21.65
C GLU A 41 10.69 -12.36 -21.46
N PHE A 42 11.02 -11.84 -20.28
CA PHE A 42 10.85 -10.45 -19.89
C PHE A 42 12.15 -9.87 -19.32
N ASP A 43 12.34 -8.56 -19.49
CA ASP A 43 13.31 -7.78 -18.72
C ASP A 43 12.62 -7.21 -17.47
N PHE A 44 13.11 -7.53 -16.28
CA PHE A 44 12.56 -7.02 -15.02
C PHE A 44 13.43 -5.89 -14.47
N ILE A 45 12.80 -4.75 -14.19
CA ILE A 45 13.39 -3.61 -13.48
C ILE A 45 12.72 -3.52 -12.12
N GLY A 46 13.49 -3.63 -11.04
CA GLY A 46 12.96 -3.57 -9.68
C GLY A 46 13.25 -2.23 -9.00
N ILE A 47 12.29 -1.73 -8.23
CA ILE A 47 12.46 -0.60 -7.32
C ILE A 47 12.21 -1.10 -5.89
N VAL A 48 13.18 -0.93 -5.00
CA VAL A 48 13.13 -1.36 -3.59
C VAL A 48 13.22 -0.15 -2.66
N THR A 49 12.62 -0.25 -1.48
CA THR A 49 12.50 0.86 -0.54
C THR A 49 13.33 0.70 0.73
N THR A 50 13.86 -0.50 1.00
CA THR A 50 14.74 -0.75 2.16
C THR A 50 16.05 -1.43 1.74
N HIS A 51 17.12 -1.20 2.50
CA HIS A 51 18.40 -1.88 2.28
C HIS A 51 18.29 -3.39 2.52
N GLN A 52 17.42 -3.81 3.44
CA GLN A 52 17.19 -5.23 3.69
C GLN A 52 16.61 -5.90 2.44
N ASP A 53 15.61 -5.31 1.82
CA ASP A 53 14.98 -5.83 0.61
C ASP A 53 15.95 -5.77 -0.57
N LEU A 54 16.71 -4.68 -0.73
CA LEU A 54 17.74 -4.58 -1.76
C LEU A 54 18.73 -5.75 -1.65
N SER A 55 19.26 -6.01 -0.44
CA SER A 55 20.16 -7.14 -0.19
C SER A 55 19.53 -8.50 -0.48
N PHE A 56 18.25 -8.66 -0.15
CA PHE A 56 17.51 -9.89 -0.44
C PHE A 56 17.32 -10.09 -1.95
N PHE A 57 16.81 -9.08 -2.65
CA PHE A 57 16.54 -9.19 -4.10
C PHE A 57 17.82 -9.30 -4.94
N GLN A 58 18.94 -8.78 -4.47
CA GLN A 58 20.24 -8.99 -5.11
C GLN A 58 20.78 -10.43 -4.95
N LYS A 59 20.51 -11.09 -3.81
CA LYS A 59 21.04 -12.42 -3.48
C LYS A 59 20.15 -13.57 -3.90
N GLN A 60 18.85 -13.33 -4.07
CA GLN A 60 17.91 -14.38 -4.51
C GLN A 60 18.25 -14.86 -5.92
N LYS A 61 17.92 -16.14 -6.22
CA LYS A 61 18.26 -16.81 -7.49
C LYS A 61 17.05 -17.15 -8.36
N PHE A 62 15.85 -16.70 -7.94
CA PHE A 62 14.62 -17.01 -8.66
C PHE A 62 14.47 -16.20 -9.95
N ILE A 63 14.84 -14.91 -9.88
CA ILE A 63 14.72 -13.94 -10.97
C ILE A 63 16.01 -13.15 -11.10
N SER A 64 16.45 -12.95 -12.34
CA SER A 64 17.51 -11.99 -12.67
C SER A 64 16.87 -10.66 -13.01
N PHE A 65 17.04 -9.66 -12.16
CA PHE A 65 16.69 -8.29 -12.49
C PHE A 65 17.74 -7.67 -13.39
N LYS A 66 17.32 -7.02 -14.46
CA LYS A 66 18.21 -6.25 -15.34
C LYS A 66 18.80 -5.05 -14.56
N LYS A 67 17.98 -4.44 -13.70
CA LYS A 67 18.40 -3.39 -12.78
C LYS A 67 17.53 -3.43 -11.52
N LEU A 68 18.16 -3.16 -10.37
CA LEU A 68 17.50 -2.90 -9.10
C LEU A 68 17.86 -1.48 -8.66
N PHE A 69 16.87 -0.67 -8.38
CA PHE A 69 17.00 0.69 -7.88
C PHE A 69 16.63 0.74 -6.39
N TYR A 70 17.43 1.45 -5.61
CA TYR A 70 17.07 1.79 -4.24
C TYR A 70 16.42 3.17 -4.22
N TYR A 71 15.10 3.20 -4.04
CA TYR A 71 14.31 4.43 -4.17
C TYR A 71 14.78 5.57 -3.27
N PRO A 72 15.16 5.34 -1.97
CA PRO A 72 15.59 6.43 -1.12
C PRO A 72 16.83 7.21 -1.62
N ASP A 73 17.66 6.62 -2.47
CA ASP A 73 18.84 7.33 -3.04
C ASP A 73 18.47 8.56 -3.85
N CYS A 74 17.23 8.63 -4.37
CA CYS A 74 16.82 9.76 -5.20
C CYS A 74 16.67 11.06 -4.39
N TYR A 75 16.30 11.00 -3.10
CA TYR A 75 16.04 12.18 -2.27
C TYR A 75 16.94 12.31 -1.02
N ILE A 76 17.59 11.23 -0.56
CA ILE A 76 18.44 11.30 0.62
C ILE A 76 19.58 12.29 0.42
N GLY A 77 19.79 13.17 1.41
CA GLY A 77 20.85 14.19 1.38
C GLY A 77 20.63 15.30 0.35
N LYS A 78 19.49 15.33 -0.34
CA LYS A 78 19.13 16.44 -1.22
C LYS A 78 18.39 17.52 -0.44
N THR A 79 18.65 18.77 -0.78
CA THR A 79 18.07 19.95 -0.14
C THR A 79 17.49 20.94 -1.15
N ASP A 80 17.85 20.79 -2.41
CA ASP A 80 17.42 21.64 -3.52
C ASP A 80 16.24 21.04 -4.28
N PHE A 81 15.33 21.87 -4.70
CA PHE A 81 14.26 21.52 -5.60
C PHE A 81 13.98 22.64 -6.62
N ASN A 82 13.38 22.28 -7.73
CA ASN A 82 12.99 23.22 -8.76
C ASN A 82 11.46 23.25 -8.88
N ILE A 83 10.84 24.31 -8.38
CA ILE A 83 9.39 24.45 -8.39
C ILE A 83 8.81 24.51 -9.80
N ASN A 84 9.53 25.13 -10.75
CA ASN A 84 9.08 25.20 -12.15
C ASN A 84 9.10 23.82 -12.80
N LYS A 85 10.06 22.95 -12.44
CA LYS A 85 10.11 21.57 -12.90
C LYS A 85 8.93 20.77 -12.36
N ILE A 86 8.63 20.91 -11.05
CA ILE A 86 7.44 20.27 -10.45
C ILE A 86 6.19 20.69 -11.20
N LYS A 87 5.98 22.00 -11.39
CA LYS A 87 4.82 22.54 -12.09
C LYS A 87 4.73 22.03 -13.53
N MET A 88 5.83 22.03 -14.27
CA MET A 88 5.87 21.51 -15.62
C MET A 88 5.46 20.02 -15.69
N ILE A 89 5.94 19.19 -14.76
CA ILE A 89 5.58 17.78 -14.69
C ILE A 89 4.10 17.62 -14.31
N GLU A 90 3.61 18.36 -13.32
CA GLU A 90 2.22 18.35 -12.87
C GLU A 90 1.27 18.68 -14.02
N GLU A 91 1.57 19.76 -14.77
CA GLU A 91 0.78 20.18 -15.94
C GLU A 91 0.87 19.17 -17.11
N SER A 92 2.09 18.71 -17.45
CA SER A 92 2.29 17.80 -18.60
C SER A 92 1.66 16.43 -18.41
N LEU A 93 1.61 15.93 -17.17
CA LEU A 93 1.02 14.66 -16.83
C LEU A 93 -0.39 14.79 -16.20
N ASP A 94 -0.95 16.01 -16.15
CA ASP A 94 -2.25 16.29 -15.56
C ASP A 94 -2.41 15.58 -14.19
N LEU A 95 -1.47 15.88 -13.27
CA LEU A 95 -1.45 15.35 -11.91
C LEU A 95 -2.06 16.38 -10.93
N ASP A 96 -2.61 15.89 -9.85
CA ASP A 96 -2.98 16.71 -8.68
C ASP A 96 -2.05 16.34 -7.53
N LEU A 97 -0.87 16.95 -7.52
CA LEU A 97 0.19 16.59 -6.59
C LEU A 97 -0.17 16.85 -5.13
N TRP A 98 -0.86 17.97 -4.83
CA TRP A 98 -1.25 18.27 -3.46
C TRP A 98 -2.22 17.23 -2.89
N LYS A 99 -3.15 16.74 -3.68
CA LYS A 99 -4.06 15.67 -3.29
C LYS A 99 -3.29 14.40 -2.90
N ASP A 100 -2.30 14.03 -3.70
CA ASP A 100 -1.48 12.85 -3.43
C ASP A 100 -0.54 13.09 -2.22
N ILE A 101 0.04 14.28 -2.08
CA ILE A 101 0.88 14.69 -0.93
C ILE A 101 0.07 14.64 0.38
N PHE A 102 -1.16 15.12 0.38
CA PHE A 102 -2.02 15.07 1.58
C PHE A 102 -2.36 13.64 2.03
N SER A 103 -2.22 12.65 1.16
CA SER A 103 -2.40 11.25 1.53
C SER A 103 -1.20 10.64 2.29
N GLU A 104 -0.04 11.29 2.29
CA GLU A 104 1.18 10.80 2.93
C GLU A 104 1.16 11.06 4.44
N ARG A 105 0.88 10.02 5.20
CA ARG A 105 0.77 10.13 6.65
C ARG A 105 2.06 10.54 7.36
N SER A 106 3.21 10.28 6.77
CA SER A 106 4.51 10.61 7.35
C SER A 106 4.76 12.11 7.43
N PHE A 107 4.08 12.90 6.61
CA PHE A 107 4.19 14.36 6.62
C PHE A 107 3.40 15.01 7.77
N TYR A 108 2.55 14.26 8.48
CA TYR A 108 1.73 14.78 9.54
C TYR A 108 2.31 14.46 10.93
N LYS A 109 2.51 15.49 11.74
CA LYS A 109 3.06 15.38 13.08
C LYS A 109 2.26 14.47 14.01
N PHE A 110 0.96 14.43 13.90
CA PHE A 110 0.12 13.60 14.77
C PHE A 110 0.30 12.10 14.50
N TRP A 111 0.81 11.74 13.33
CA TRP A 111 1.15 10.37 13.00
C TRP A 111 2.60 10.03 13.35
N ILE A 112 3.53 10.94 13.03
CA ILE A 112 4.96 10.78 13.29
C ILE A 112 5.48 11.92 14.17
N ASP A 113 5.72 11.61 15.43
CA ASP A 113 6.17 12.58 16.46
C ASP A 113 7.71 12.77 16.48
N PHE A 114 8.42 12.37 15.41
CA PHE A 114 9.88 12.40 15.37
C PHE A 114 10.45 13.54 14.55
N HIS A 115 9.77 13.94 13.50
CA HIS A 115 10.14 15.01 12.59
C HIS A 115 8.89 15.75 12.10
N GLN A 116 8.99 17.05 11.99
CA GLN A 116 7.96 17.89 11.38
C GLN A 116 8.51 18.38 10.04
N PHE A 117 7.94 17.88 8.96
CA PHE A 117 8.34 18.26 7.62
C PHE A 117 8.01 19.72 7.33
N THR A 118 8.99 20.45 6.77
CA THR A 118 8.74 21.74 6.16
C THR A 118 8.17 21.55 4.74
N ARG A 119 7.59 22.60 4.19
CA ARG A 119 7.12 22.61 2.80
C ARG A 119 8.26 22.31 1.83
N GLU A 120 9.43 22.87 2.06
CA GLU A 120 10.63 22.70 1.24
C GLU A 120 11.09 21.25 1.24
N GLU A 121 11.16 20.59 2.40
CA GLU A 121 11.52 19.19 2.51
C GLU A 121 10.54 18.28 1.75
N ILE A 122 9.24 18.56 1.84
CA ILE A 122 8.22 17.85 1.08
C ILE A 122 8.45 18.04 -0.43
N LEU A 123 8.66 19.27 -0.89
CA LEU A 123 8.87 19.57 -2.31
C LEU A 123 10.15 18.93 -2.87
N VAL A 124 11.22 18.83 -2.05
CA VAL A 124 12.43 18.07 -2.43
C VAL A 124 12.08 16.60 -2.67
N ILE A 125 11.40 15.95 -1.71
CA ILE A 125 11.01 14.53 -1.85
C ILE A 125 10.16 14.33 -3.10
N ILE A 126 9.18 15.19 -3.34
CA ILE A 126 8.27 15.09 -4.47
C ILE A 126 9.02 15.29 -5.80
N GLU A 127 9.82 16.37 -5.94
CA GLU A 127 10.55 16.65 -7.19
C GLU A 127 11.52 15.52 -7.53
N LYS A 128 12.29 15.05 -6.55
CA LYS A 128 13.26 13.97 -6.77
C LYS A 128 12.54 12.65 -7.10
N SER A 129 11.41 12.36 -6.46
CA SER A 129 10.60 11.16 -6.75
C SER A 129 10.01 11.20 -8.16
N LEU A 130 9.40 12.32 -8.56
CA LEU A 130 8.86 12.50 -9.91
C LEU A 130 9.94 12.29 -10.97
N THR A 131 11.08 12.96 -10.78
CA THR A 131 12.23 12.83 -11.70
C THR A 131 12.70 11.39 -11.79
N PHE A 132 12.92 10.74 -10.65
CA PHE A 132 13.38 9.36 -10.57
C PHE A 132 12.48 8.39 -11.33
N PHE A 133 11.16 8.48 -11.14
CA PHE A 133 10.22 7.58 -11.82
C PHE A 133 10.14 7.85 -13.32
N ILE A 134 10.12 9.13 -13.72
CA ILE A 134 10.07 9.50 -15.12
C ILE A 134 11.36 9.06 -15.85
N ASP A 135 12.54 9.23 -15.22
CA ASP A 135 13.82 8.82 -15.79
C ASP A 135 13.88 7.30 -16.00
N ILE A 136 13.46 6.51 -15.01
CA ILE A 136 13.38 5.04 -15.15
C ILE A 136 12.43 4.64 -16.27
N ILE A 137 11.25 5.26 -16.34
CA ILE A 137 10.28 4.95 -17.38
C ILE A 137 10.82 5.31 -18.76
N ASN A 138 11.47 6.46 -18.90
CA ASN A 138 12.06 6.89 -20.16
C ASN A 138 13.26 6.03 -20.59
N GLU A 139 14.10 5.62 -19.65
CA GLU A 139 15.30 4.80 -19.94
C GLU A 139 14.92 3.36 -20.33
N TYR A 140 14.04 2.73 -19.54
CA TYR A 140 13.73 1.29 -19.70
C TYR A 140 12.47 1.02 -20.51
N GLN A 141 11.63 2.02 -20.79
CA GLN A 141 10.41 1.93 -21.60
C GLN A 141 9.51 0.75 -21.20
N PRO A 142 9.19 0.58 -19.86
CA PRO A 142 8.37 -0.52 -19.44
C PRO A 142 6.97 -0.45 -20.05
N LYS A 143 6.43 -1.59 -20.45
CA LYS A 143 5.04 -1.71 -20.91
C LYS A 143 4.08 -2.02 -19.79
N LYS A 144 4.60 -2.59 -18.70
CA LYS A 144 3.82 -3.05 -17.55
C LYS A 144 4.45 -2.60 -16.24
N LEU A 145 3.61 -2.24 -15.28
CA LEU A 145 3.99 -1.98 -13.90
C LEU A 145 3.27 -2.96 -12.99
N LEU A 146 4.02 -3.77 -12.27
CA LEU A 146 3.52 -4.64 -11.22
C LEU A 146 3.84 -4.02 -9.85
N MET A 147 2.81 -3.70 -9.07
CA MET A 147 2.96 -3.13 -7.73
C MET A 147 1.74 -3.46 -6.88
N GLN A 148 1.89 -3.47 -5.54
CA GLN A 148 0.73 -3.53 -4.66
C GLN A 148 -0.18 -2.31 -4.89
N GLN A 149 -1.44 -2.43 -4.49
CA GLN A 149 -2.35 -1.29 -4.52
C GLN A 149 -1.72 -0.11 -3.75
N PRO A 150 -1.54 1.05 -4.38
CA PRO A 150 -1.05 2.25 -3.71
C PRO A 150 -1.94 2.64 -2.54
N GLY A 151 -1.35 2.96 -1.40
CA GLY A 151 -2.15 3.24 -0.22
C GLY A 151 -1.53 4.27 0.72
N GLU A 152 -0.44 3.92 1.37
CA GLU A 152 0.00 4.66 2.55
C GLU A 152 1.16 5.63 2.29
N ASN A 153 1.83 5.48 1.16
CA ASN A 153 3.02 6.28 0.82
C ASN A 153 2.79 7.04 -0.49
N VAL A 154 3.16 8.31 -0.49
CA VAL A 154 3.06 9.15 -1.69
C VAL A 154 3.90 8.59 -2.85
N SER A 155 5.02 7.94 -2.55
CA SER A 155 5.91 7.36 -3.57
C SER A 155 5.22 6.34 -4.47
N ASN A 156 4.52 5.38 -3.91
CA ASN A 156 3.83 4.36 -4.70
C ASN A 156 2.60 4.93 -5.43
N LEU A 157 1.93 5.93 -4.84
CA LEU A 157 0.83 6.62 -5.48
C LEU A 157 1.32 7.45 -6.68
N LEU A 158 2.44 8.19 -6.54
CA LEU A 158 3.05 8.93 -7.64
C LEU A 158 3.48 8.01 -8.79
N LEU A 159 4.18 6.90 -8.48
CA LEU A 159 4.58 5.93 -9.50
C LEU A 159 3.37 5.39 -10.28
N TYR A 160 2.29 5.03 -9.56
CA TYR A 160 1.05 4.58 -10.19
C TYR A 160 0.45 5.67 -11.09
N ARG A 161 0.33 6.92 -10.61
CA ARG A 161 -0.22 8.03 -11.37
C ARG A 161 0.58 8.30 -12.65
N ILE A 162 1.91 8.38 -12.54
CA ILE A 162 2.81 8.58 -13.68
C ILE A 162 2.65 7.44 -14.68
N ALA A 163 2.65 6.19 -14.22
CA ALA A 163 2.49 5.02 -15.09
C ALA A 163 1.17 5.08 -15.88
N LYS A 164 0.06 5.42 -15.21
CA LYS A 164 -1.25 5.57 -15.87
C LYS A 164 -1.25 6.69 -16.91
N LYS A 165 -0.66 7.85 -16.60
CA LYS A 165 -0.59 8.99 -17.52
C LYS A 165 0.36 8.74 -18.69
N MET A 166 1.36 7.90 -18.52
CA MET A 166 2.28 7.46 -19.58
C MET A 166 1.80 6.19 -20.31
N ASN A 167 0.54 5.77 -20.12
CA ASN A 167 -0.08 4.61 -20.77
C ASN A 167 0.65 3.28 -20.51
N ILE A 168 1.22 3.13 -19.31
CA ILE A 168 1.80 1.86 -18.85
C ILE A 168 0.68 1.03 -18.23
N GLU A 169 0.55 -0.21 -18.66
CA GLU A 169 -0.42 -1.14 -18.10
C GLU A 169 -0.05 -1.48 -16.66
N THR A 170 -0.99 -1.30 -15.73
CA THR A 170 -0.75 -1.50 -14.29
C THR A 170 -1.40 -2.79 -13.80
N PHE A 171 -0.69 -3.54 -12.97
CA PHE A 171 -1.15 -4.78 -12.34
C PHE A 171 -1.03 -4.64 -10.83
N LEU A 172 -2.18 -4.57 -10.15
CA LEU A 172 -2.30 -4.34 -8.72
C LEU A 172 -2.85 -5.60 -8.04
N PRO A 173 -2.01 -6.46 -7.44
CA PRO A 173 -2.50 -7.56 -6.63
C PRO A 173 -3.24 -7.06 -5.40
N ILE A 174 -4.51 -7.43 -5.27
CA ILE A 174 -5.40 -7.05 -4.18
C ILE A 174 -5.82 -8.32 -3.44
N ASN A 175 -5.76 -8.29 -2.11
CA ASN A 175 -6.27 -9.37 -1.29
C ASN A 175 -7.81 -9.33 -1.30
N LEU A 176 -8.43 -10.44 -1.71
CA LEU A 176 -9.89 -10.56 -1.71
C LEU A 176 -10.47 -10.84 -0.31
N HIS A 177 -9.62 -11.05 0.70
CA HIS A 177 -10.04 -11.56 2.02
C HIS A 177 -10.86 -12.88 1.95
N LEU A 178 -10.76 -13.56 0.83
CA LEU A 178 -11.24 -14.92 0.60
C LEU A 178 -10.04 -15.84 0.54
N LYS A 179 -10.01 -16.83 1.39
CA LYS A 179 -8.97 -17.84 1.60
C LYS A 179 -7.93 -17.97 0.46
N ASN A 180 -6.72 -17.45 0.69
CA ASN A 180 -5.56 -17.54 -0.22
C ASN A 180 -5.82 -17.06 -1.66
N ARG A 181 -6.72 -16.11 -1.86
CA ARG A 181 -7.05 -15.56 -3.17
C ARG A 181 -6.64 -14.11 -3.29
N ILE A 182 -6.01 -13.80 -4.39
CA ILE A 182 -5.74 -12.44 -4.82
C ILE A 182 -6.51 -12.15 -6.10
N TYR A 183 -6.83 -10.90 -6.29
CA TYR A 183 -7.36 -10.36 -7.52
C TYR A 183 -6.33 -9.39 -8.08
N ILE A 184 -6.17 -9.35 -9.39
CA ILE A 184 -5.28 -8.39 -10.06
C ILE A 184 -6.18 -7.33 -10.72
N SER A 185 -6.09 -6.10 -10.24
CA SER A 185 -6.79 -4.95 -10.81
C SER A 185 -5.84 -4.10 -11.65
N ASN A 186 -6.38 -3.45 -12.66
CA ASN A 186 -5.67 -2.44 -13.44
C ASN A 186 -5.86 -1.02 -12.88
N ASN A 187 -6.82 -0.84 -11.97
CA ASN A 187 -7.18 0.46 -11.42
C ASN A 187 -7.28 0.43 -9.89
N LEU A 188 -7.17 1.62 -9.27
CA LEU A 188 -7.35 1.78 -7.82
C LEU A 188 -8.79 1.55 -7.35
N THR A 189 -9.75 1.76 -8.25
CA THR A 189 -11.17 1.55 -7.97
C THR A 189 -11.60 0.19 -8.48
N SER A 190 -12.42 -0.52 -7.72
CA SER A 190 -12.98 -1.83 -8.11
C SER A 190 -14.13 -1.71 -9.13
N LYS A 191 -14.19 -0.63 -9.91
CA LYS A 191 -15.27 -0.39 -10.88
C LYS A 191 -15.40 -1.53 -11.89
N GLU A 192 -14.29 -2.05 -12.37
CA GLU A 192 -14.26 -3.18 -13.31
C GLU A 192 -14.92 -4.43 -12.74
N ILE A 193 -14.70 -4.74 -11.45
CA ILE A 193 -15.37 -5.85 -10.77
C ILE A 193 -16.86 -5.59 -10.68
N SER A 194 -17.25 -4.36 -10.34
CA SER A 194 -18.67 -4.00 -10.23
C SER A 194 -19.38 -4.09 -11.58
N ASP A 195 -18.73 -3.65 -12.65
CA ASP A 195 -19.28 -3.71 -14.01
C ASP A 195 -19.42 -5.17 -14.48
N GLU A 196 -18.41 -6.01 -14.25
CA GLU A 196 -18.45 -7.45 -14.55
C GLU A 196 -19.48 -8.18 -13.70
N PHE A 197 -19.55 -7.87 -12.40
CA PHE A 197 -20.58 -8.42 -11.52
C PHE A 197 -21.99 -8.05 -11.97
N ASN A 198 -22.23 -6.80 -12.34
CA ASN A 198 -23.53 -6.37 -12.83
C ASN A 198 -23.91 -7.07 -14.14
N LYS A 199 -22.97 -7.25 -15.06
CA LYS A 199 -23.16 -8.00 -16.29
C LYS A 199 -23.52 -9.46 -16.01
N LEU A 200 -22.74 -10.14 -15.17
CA LEU A 200 -23.01 -11.52 -14.77
C LEU A 200 -24.35 -11.66 -14.03
N LYS A 201 -24.72 -10.68 -13.22
CA LYS A 201 -26.02 -10.63 -12.54
C LYS A 201 -27.18 -10.52 -13.50
N GLU A 202 -27.03 -9.74 -14.58
CA GLU A 202 -28.05 -9.64 -15.64
C GLU A 202 -28.15 -10.93 -16.45
N GLU A 203 -27.02 -11.56 -16.76
CA GLU A 203 -26.97 -12.83 -17.49
C GLU A 203 -27.50 -14.00 -16.65
N SER A 204 -27.30 -13.98 -15.33
CA SER A 204 -27.63 -15.07 -14.40
C SER A 204 -29.05 -14.98 -13.79
N LYS A 205 -29.96 -14.21 -14.36
CA LYS A 205 -31.31 -14.00 -13.82
C LYS A 205 -32.12 -15.27 -13.48
N ASN A 206 -31.62 -16.46 -13.85
CA ASN A 206 -32.30 -17.73 -13.64
C ASN A 206 -31.52 -18.82 -12.89
N GLU A 207 -30.26 -18.58 -12.51
CA GLU A 207 -29.46 -19.59 -11.78
C GLU A 207 -28.67 -18.96 -10.66
N LEU A 208 -29.30 -18.69 -9.53
CA LEU A 208 -28.61 -18.61 -8.25
C LEU A 208 -28.12 -20.02 -7.92
N LYS A 209 -26.94 -20.40 -8.47
CA LYS A 209 -26.20 -21.54 -7.94
C LYS A 209 -25.98 -21.25 -6.46
N LYS A 210 -26.46 -22.13 -5.58
CA LYS A 210 -26.10 -22.14 -4.16
C LYS A 210 -24.59 -22.09 -4.10
N TYR A 211 -24.04 -20.93 -3.78
CA TYR A 211 -22.63 -20.84 -3.44
C TYR A 211 -22.40 -21.79 -2.28
N ASP A 212 -21.43 -22.67 -2.45
CA ASP A 212 -21.04 -23.61 -1.43
C ASP A 212 -20.63 -22.77 -0.21
N GLU A 213 -21.42 -22.80 0.87
CA GLU A 213 -21.18 -22.09 2.13
C GLU A 213 -19.78 -22.36 2.69
N LYS A 214 -19.17 -23.47 2.26
CA LYS A 214 -17.78 -23.84 2.50
C LYS A 214 -16.77 -22.78 2.05
N TYR A 215 -17.10 -21.89 1.11
CA TYR A 215 -16.26 -20.75 0.71
C TYR A 215 -16.46 -19.51 1.59
N LEU A 216 -17.56 -19.42 2.29
CA LEU A 216 -17.88 -18.37 3.26
C LEU A 216 -17.48 -18.78 4.69
N GLU A 217 -17.25 -20.08 4.93
CA GLU A 217 -16.83 -20.57 6.23
C GLU A 217 -15.35 -20.32 6.48
N LYS A 218 -15.16 -19.62 7.56
CA LYS A 218 -13.91 -19.33 8.29
C LYS A 218 -13.01 -18.25 7.68
N ASN A 219 -13.34 -17.15 8.05
CA ASN A 219 -12.61 -15.98 8.49
C ASN A 219 -11.11 -16.20 8.73
N GLU A 220 -10.33 -15.95 7.70
CA GLU A 220 -8.89 -15.76 7.79
C GLU A 220 -8.51 -14.65 8.78
N HIS A 221 -9.42 -13.72 9.09
CA HIS A 221 -9.21 -12.77 10.18
C HIS A 221 -8.86 -13.46 11.50
N THR A 222 -9.45 -14.62 11.76
CA THR A 222 -9.12 -15.39 12.96
C THR A 222 -7.74 -16.03 12.85
N GLU A 223 -7.31 -16.44 11.66
CA GLU A 223 -5.97 -16.99 11.42
C GLU A 223 -4.91 -15.88 11.37
N THR A 224 -5.19 -14.76 10.72
CA THR A 224 -4.28 -13.60 10.71
C THR A 224 -4.14 -13.00 12.10
N LEU A 225 -5.23 -12.87 12.86
CA LEU A 225 -5.17 -12.45 14.25
C LEU A 225 -4.47 -13.50 15.13
N LYS A 226 -4.65 -14.80 14.86
CA LYS A 226 -3.89 -15.88 15.51
C LYS A 226 -2.42 -15.85 15.12
N ILE A 227 -2.09 -15.57 13.86
CA ILE A 227 -0.70 -15.42 13.43
C ILE A 227 -0.08 -14.21 14.11
N VAL A 228 -0.75 -13.05 14.15
CA VAL A 228 -0.27 -11.86 14.85
C VAL A 228 -0.20 -12.07 16.36
N SER A 229 -1.20 -12.67 16.98
CA SER A 229 -1.20 -12.99 18.42
C SER A 229 -0.21 -14.11 18.77
N ASN A 230 -0.07 -15.12 17.90
CA ASN A 230 0.93 -16.17 18.07
C ASN A 230 2.34 -15.66 17.79
N PHE A 231 2.52 -14.68 16.92
CA PHE A 231 3.80 -14.01 16.72
C PHE A 231 4.24 -13.25 17.99
N ASP A 232 3.30 -12.63 18.69
CA ASP A 232 3.57 -11.97 19.99
C ASP A 232 3.76 -13.00 21.13
N SER A 233 3.07 -14.13 21.10
CA SER A 233 3.16 -15.20 22.11
C SER A 233 4.26 -16.23 21.83
N SER A 234 4.70 -16.37 20.56
CA SER A 234 5.73 -17.35 20.17
C SER A 234 7.18 -16.90 20.37
N ILE A 235 7.40 -15.70 20.96
CA ILE A 235 8.75 -15.26 21.34
C ILE A 235 9.08 -15.74 22.78
N PRO A 236 9.59 -16.97 22.96
CA PRO A 236 9.53 -17.64 24.25
C PRO A 236 10.66 -17.23 25.22
N THR A 237 11.65 -16.46 24.79
CA THR A 237 12.79 -16.07 25.64
C THR A 237 13.02 -14.56 25.59
N PHE A 238 13.37 -14.00 26.73
CA PHE A 238 13.70 -12.58 26.88
C PHE A 238 14.76 -12.11 25.86
N SER A 239 15.76 -12.94 25.58
CA SER A 239 16.79 -12.67 24.57
C SER A 239 16.23 -12.58 23.13
N LYS A 240 15.27 -13.42 22.77
CA LYS A 240 14.60 -13.36 21.45
C LYS A 240 13.73 -12.12 21.34
N LYS A 241 13.04 -11.72 22.41
CA LYS A 241 12.30 -10.45 22.45
C LYS A 241 13.23 -9.25 22.24
N ILE A 242 14.36 -9.21 22.94
CA ILE A 242 15.37 -8.15 22.76
C ILE A 242 15.88 -8.13 21.30
N ASN A 243 16.24 -9.29 20.75
CA ASN A 243 16.74 -9.37 19.37
C ASN A 243 15.70 -8.92 18.33
N TYR A 244 14.44 -9.30 18.53
CA TYR A 244 13.34 -8.82 17.72
C TYR A 244 13.19 -7.29 17.79
N TYR A 245 13.22 -6.73 19.01
CA TYR A 245 13.15 -5.27 19.19
C TYR A 245 14.34 -4.54 18.58
N LEU A 246 15.55 -5.08 18.70
CA LEU A 246 16.73 -4.49 18.08
C LEU A 246 16.67 -4.51 16.56
N LYS A 247 16.21 -5.63 15.97
CA LYS A 247 15.99 -5.75 14.54
C LYS A 247 14.93 -4.75 14.04
N ARG A 248 13.79 -4.66 14.74
CA ARG A 248 12.74 -3.69 14.43
C ARG A 248 13.24 -2.24 14.54
N MET A 249 14.02 -1.92 15.58
CA MET A 249 14.65 -0.60 15.71
C MET A 249 15.65 -0.29 14.61
N SER A 250 16.28 -1.30 14.02
CA SER A 250 17.16 -1.11 12.86
C SER A 250 16.36 -0.73 11.62
N LEU A 251 15.25 -1.42 11.34
CA LEU A 251 14.33 -1.09 10.24
C LEU A 251 13.71 0.30 10.39
N GLU A 252 13.32 0.68 11.63
CA GLU A 252 12.79 2.01 11.92
C GLU A 252 13.81 3.15 11.76
N ARG A 253 15.07 2.86 11.44
CA ARG A 253 16.15 3.82 11.17
C ARG A 253 16.69 3.72 9.74
N GLU A 254 16.07 2.92 8.89
CA GLU A 254 16.38 2.94 7.47
C GLU A 254 16.33 4.39 6.95
N PRO A 255 17.27 4.79 6.11
CA PRO A 255 17.37 6.16 5.61
C PRO A 255 16.25 6.45 4.60
N THR A 256 15.04 6.57 5.11
CA THR A 256 13.84 6.92 4.35
C THR A 256 13.20 8.15 4.98
N TYR A 257 12.45 8.93 4.21
CA TYR A 257 11.76 10.10 4.76
C TYR A 257 10.81 9.70 5.91
N ASN A 258 10.20 8.52 5.85
CA ASN A 258 9.32 7.99 6.92
C ASN A 258 10.04 7.79 8.26
N ASN A 259 11.36 7.71 8.24
CA ASN A 259 12.18 7.47 9.42
C ASN A 259 12.99 8.69 9.86
N LEU A 260 12.78 9.82 9.21
CA LEU A 260 13.48 11.05 9.51
C LEU A 260 13.32 11.44 10.99
N GLY A 261 14.39 11.88 11.63
CA GLY A 261 14.40 12.26 13.04
C GLY A 261 14.32 11.12 14.05
N LYS A 262 14.18 9.86 13.65
CA LYS A 262 14.15 8.70 14.54
C LYS A 262 15.56 8.35 15.06
N THR A 263 15.74 8.41 16.37
CA THR A 263 16.94 7.93 17.07
C THR A 263 16.57 6.81 18.03
N LYS A 264 17.55 5.99 18.45
CA LYS A 264 17.30 4.89 19.41
C LYS A 264 16.59 5.37 20.67
N LEU A 265 17.03 6.49 21.23
CA LEU A 265 16.47 7.07 22.46
C LEU A 265 15.04 7.60 22.23
N LYS A 266 14.81 8.31 21.14
CA LYS A 266 13.45 8.78 20.78
C LYS A 266 12.49 7.62 20.57
N LEU A 267 12.92 6.56 19.88
CA LEU A 267 12.12 5.36 19.67
C LEU A 267 11.78 4.68 21.00
N LEU A 268 12.73 4.53 21.90
CA LEU A 268 12.48 3.95 23.22
C LEU A 268 11.49 4.81 24.04
N LYS A 269 11.73 6.12 24.11
CA LYS A 269 10.84 7.06 24.80
C LYS A 269 9.41 7.00 24.24
N ASN A 270 9.29 6.95 22.91
CA ASN A 270 7.98 6.89 22.26
C ASN A 270 7.26 5.57 22.57
N ARG A 271 7.96 4.44 22.63
CA ARG A 271 7.36 3.15 23.01
C ARG A 271 6.82 3.17 24.41
N ILE A 272 7.56 3.74 25.37
CA ILE A 272 7.11 3.89 26.76
C ILE A 272 5.87 4.80 26.82
N LYS A 273 5.91 5.96 26.17
CA LYS A 273 4.77 6.88 26.06
C LYS A 273 3.54 6.18 25.47
N ASN A 274 3.71 5.46 24.37
CA ASN A 274 2.62 4.77 23.68
C ASN A 274 2.01 3.66 24.54
N TYR A 275 2.81 2.91 25.31
CA TYR A 275 2.29 1.90 26.22
C TYR A 275 1.28 2.49 27.22
N PHE A 276 1.64 3.61 27.87
CA PHE A 276 0.74 4.28 28.80
C PHE A 276 -0.47 4.92 28.11
N THR A 277 -0.26 5.52 26.93
CA THR A 277 -1.33 6.14 26.15
C THR A 277 -2.35 5.10 25.69
N ILE A 278 -1.91 3.97 25.15
CA ILE A 278 -2.79 2.87 24.74
C ILE A 278 -3.57 2.35 25.95
N LYS A 279 -2.92 2.09 27.08
CA LYS A 279 -3.59 1.63 28.30
C LYS A 279 -4.67 2.61 28.78
N LYS A 280 -4.39 3.93 28.73
CA LYS A 280 -5.36 4.96 29.07
C LYS A 280 -6.55 4.99 28.10
N ARG A 281 -6.29 4.90 26.79
CA ARG A 281 -7.33 4.87 25.74
C ARG A 281 -8.21 3.63 25.88
N THR A 282 -7.61 2.45 26.05
CA THR A 282 -8.35 1.20 26.23
C THR A 282 -9.27 1.30 27.44
N LYS A 283 -8.77 1.80 28.58
CA LYS A 283 -9.60 2.01 29.78
C LYS A 283 -10.77 2.96 29.52
N PHE A 284 -10.53 4.05 28.78
CA PHE A 284 -11.58 5.02 28.41
C PHE A 284 -12.65 4.35 27.53
N LEU A 285 -12.24 3.62 26.50
CA LEU A 285 -13.17 2.90 25.61
C LEU A 285 -13.94 1.81 26.36
N ASP A 286 -13.29 1.05 27.24
CA ASP A 286 -13.92 0.01 28.05
C ASP A 286 -15.05 0.52 28.96
N VAL A 287 -14.93 1.78 29.40
CA VAL A 287 -15.95 2.40 30.25
C VAL A 287 -17.08 3.03 29.43
N ASN A 288 -16.76 3.59 28.25
CA ASN A 288 -17.70 4.40 27.47
C ASN A 288 -18.31 3.65 26.28
N ALA A 289 -17.71 2.54 25.85
CA ALA A 289 -18.23 1.77 24.71
C ALA A 289 -19.30 0.75 25.15
N ILE A 290 -20.28 0.58 24.27
CA ILE A 290 -21.31 -0.46 24.45
C ILE A 290 -20.71 -1.80 24.04
N LYS A 291 -20.73 -2.79 24.95
CA LYS A 291 -20.17 -4.13 24.70
C LYS A 291 -21.18 -5.13 24.15
N ILE A 292 -22.46 -4.85 24.30
CA ILE A 292 -23.54 -5.74 23.91
C ILE A 292 -24.47 -5.00 22.95
N ILE A 293 -24.64 -5.54 21.74
CA ILE A 293 -25.62 -5.05 20.79
C ILE A 293 -26.97 -5.58 21.25
N LYS A 294 -27.93 -4.68 21.46
CA LYS A 294 -29.30 -5.02 21.79
C LYS A 294 -30.03 -5.55 20.56
N SER A 295 -31.12 -6.29 20.74
CA SER A 295 -31.99 -6.78 19.66
C SER A 295 -32.90 -5.67 19.12
N GLU A 296 -32.30 -4.61 18.58
CA GLU A 296 -32.98 -3.47 17.97
C GLU A 296 -32.54 -3.31 16.53
N LYS A 297 -33.31 -2.62 15.71
CA LYS A 297 -32.88 -2.27 14.37
C LYS A 297 -31.69 -1.33 14.45
N PHE A 298 -30.63 -1.64 13.74
CA PHE A 298 -29.45 -0.81 13.78
C PHE A 298 -28.77 -0.68 12.43
N PHE A 299 -28.05 0.41 12.28
CA PHE A 299 -27.05 0.65 11.25
C PHE A 299 -25.67 0.53 11.89
N TYR A 300 -24.74 -0.09 11.18
CA TYR A 300 -23.39 -0.30 11.65
C TYR A 300 -22.38 0.47 10.78
N PHE A 301 -21.64 1.36 11.39
CA PHE A 301 -20.62 2.16 10.71
C PHE A 301 -19.25 1.97 11.36
N PRO A 302 -18.32 1.22 10.72
CA PRO A 302 -16.95 1.11 11.18
C PRO A 302 -16.14 2.35 10.75
N LEU A 303 -15.43 2.97 11.71
CA LEU A 303 -14.49 4.03 11.39
C LEU A 303 -13.29 3.47 10.63
N GLN A 304 -12.80 4.24 9.70
CA GLN A 304 -11.55 3.97 8.99
C GLN A 304 -10.37 4.58 9.75
N SER A 305 -9.20 3.96 9.60
CA SER A 305 -7.97 4.53 10.13
C SER A 305 -7.61 5.83 9.40
N GLU A 306 -7.25 6.85 10.15
CA GLU A 306 -6.80 8.13 9.61
C GLU A 306 -5.40 8.49 10.14
N PRO A 307 -4.56 9.09 9.30
CA PRO A 307 -4.69 9.37 7.86
C PRO A 307 -4.35 8.14 7.01
N GLU A 308 -5.15 7.88 5.98
CA GLU A 308 -4.88 6.84 4.99
C GLU A 308 -5.27 7.30 3.58
N ALA A 309 -4.55 6.82 2.57
CA ALA A 309 -4.82 7.18 1.18
C ALA A 309 -6.22 6.74 0.72
N THR A 310 -6.75 5.66 1.26
CA THR A 310 -8.12 5.19 0.99
C THR A 310 -9.17 6.27 1.26
N ILE A 311 -8.97 7.08 2.31
CA ILE A 311 -9.86 8.18 2.63
C ILE A 311 -9.40 9.47 1.95
N LEU A 312 -8.11 9.83 2.11
CA LEU A 312 -7.63 11.14 1.70
C LEU A 312 -7.48 11.30 0.19
N ALA A 313 -7.09 10.24 -0.52
CA ALA A 313 -6.88 10.28 -1.97
C ALA A 313 -8.07 9.71 -2.77
N LEU A 314 -8.72 8.63 -2.29
CA LEU A 314 -9.77 7.95 -3.03
C LEU A 314 -11.17 8.44 -2.66
N SER A 315 -11.37 8.90 -1.42
CA SER A 315 -12.68 9.35 -0.90
C SER A 315 -12.60 10.66 -0.14
N PRO A 316 -12.01 11.74 -0.71
CA PRO A 316 -11.69 12.97 0.02
C PRO A 316 -12.91 13.66 0.62
N PHE A 317 -14.09 13.51 0.03
CA PHE A 317 -15.35 14.08 0.54
C PHE A 317 -15.80 13.46 1.86
N PHE A 318 -15.32 12.27 2.20
CA PHE A 318 -15.65 11.53 3.42
C PHE A 318 -14.51 11.50 4.44
N SER A 319 -13.50 12.35 4.26
CA SER A 319 -12.35 12.41 5.16
C SER A 319 -12.70 12.87 6.58
N ASN A 320 -13.72 13.72 6.74
CA ASN A 320 -14.23 14.06 8.06
C ASN A 320 -15.27 13.03 8.53
N GLN A 321 -14.82 11.95 9.15
CA GLN A 321 -15.68 10.87 9.59
C GLN A 321 -16.67 11.29 10.70
N ILE A 322 -16.37 12.30 11.51
CA ILE A 322 -17.30 12.83 12.51
C ILE A 322 -18.52 13.46 11.80
N SER A 323 -18.28 14.31 10.82
CA SER A 323 -19.34 14.89 10.01
C SER A 323 -20.16 13.84 9.25
N LEU A 324 -19.49 12.77 8.79
CA LEU A 324 -20.16 11.64 8.14
C LEU A 324 -21.07 10.90 9.13
N ILE A 325 -20.62 10.62 10.35
CA ILE A 325 -21.45 10.02 11.42
C ILE A 325 -22.69 10.87 11.68
N GLU A 326 -22.53 12.19 11.82
CA GLU A 326 -23.66 13.10 12.02
C GLU A 326 -24.64 13.08 10.85
N THR A 327 -24.14 13.01 9.63
CA THR A 327 -24.97 12.92 8.42
C THR A 327 -25.76 11.62 8.39
N ILE A 328 -25.09 10.48 8.67
CA ILE A 328 -25.75 9.18 8.76
C ILE A 328 -26.79 9.18 9.87
N ALA A 329 -26.46 9.70 11.06
CA ALA A 329 -27.37 9.73 12.19
C ALA A 329 -28.65 10.54 11.92
N LYS A 330 -28.56 11.60 11.10
CA LYS A 330 -29.71 12.38 10.66
C LYS A 330 -30.55 11.69 9.58
N ALA A 331 -29.98 10.74 8.85
CA ALA A 331 -30.63 10.07 7.72
C ALA A 331 -31.27 8.72 8.08
N ILE A 332 -30.93 8.11 9.21
CA ILE A 332 -31.49 6.84 9.63
C ILE A 332 -32.94 7.00 10.12
N PRO A 333 -33.80 5.96 10.00
CA PRO A 333 -35.16 5.97 10.54
C PRO A 333 -35.16 6.16 12.07
N ILE A 334 -36.25 6.80 12.60
CA ILE A 334 -36.37 7.10 14.02
C ILE A 334 -36.43 5.85 14.91
N ASP A 335 -36.80 4.70 14.35
CA ASP A 335 -36.87 3.42 15.03
C ASP A 335 -35.55 2.63 14.99
N SER A 336 -34.47 3.27 14.56
CA SER A 336 -33.17 2.63 14.36
C SER A 336 -32.07 3.34 15.14
N VAL A 337 -31.01 2.60 15.46
CA VAL A 337 -29.84 3.09 16.19
C VAL A 337 -28.60 3.00 15.31
N LEU A 338 -27.70 3.96 15.43
CA LEU A 338 -26.39 3.94 14.75
C LEU A 338 -25.32 3.42 15.71
N TYR A 339 -24.76 2.26 15.40
CA TYR A 339 -23.57 1.74 16.08
C TYR A 339 -22.31 2.13 15.31
N VAL A 340 -21.45 2.89 15.94
CA VAL A 340 -20.15 3.30 15.40
C VAL A 340 -19.06 2.45 16.05
N LYS A 341 -18.25 1.79 15.24
CA LYS A 341 -17.12 1.00 15.74
C LYS A 341 -15.81 1.77 15.54
N GLU A 342 -15.06 1.95 16.62
CA GLU A 342 -13.67 2.43 16.59
C GLU A 342 -12.78 1.44 15.82
N HIS A 343 -11.81 1.98 15.05
CA HIS A 343 -10.89 1.18 14.25
C HIS A 343 -9.84 0.46 15.09
#